data_587d3ad1aab90901c7db07d26c6bdbea
#
_entry.id   587d3ad1aab90901c7db07d26c6bdbea
#
_cell.length_a   1.000
_cell.length_b   1.000
_cell.length_c   1.000
_cell.angle_alpha   90.00
_cell.angle_beta   90.00
_cell.angle_gamma   90.00
#
_symmetry.space_group_name_H-M   'P 1'
#
loop_
_entity.id
_entity.type
_entity.pdbx_description
1 polymer ?
#
loop_
_entity_poly.entity_id
_entity_poly.type
_entity_poly.pdbx_seq_one_letter_code
_entity_poly.pdbx_strand_id
1 'polypeptide(L)'
;MAARYWSQALTGKLSSSVVGLLILYRCVIALELLLPVTLYLSVVHITSRLIRQMELTAMFSCGIGPGRIIRAVAGLALLVSILVGVLSFYARPVAWQWFYALKNRAKSSFDLSRMNSGTFYEIWDGKRVIFAERVSRKKNKAENVFIRTKGQDTTQVIFARSARQIATSNNGGPIVILEDGREFEFSKTGENDFILQFRSSKMVLEPRSITTEEKIKAISTGKLSHSKGLEELAELQWRVIMPVSTLLLGLCGVGLAFRFTSARGGGNNALIIAIVVFIIYYNFIALLKKWVASGMFPALPGVGLGPIVLGLVCIFLFSPEIRGAFMQKGRGAE
;
A
#
# COMPACT_ATOMS: atom_id res chain seq x y z
N MET A 1 4.82 -3.27 -9.08
CA MET A 1 4.67 -4.34 -8.07
C MET A 1 4.20 -5.66 -8.67
N ALA A 2 3.17 -5.68 -9.52
CA ALA A 2 2.71 -6.91 -10.20
C ALA A 2 3.83 -7.61 -10.99
N ALA A 3 4.66 -6.86 -11.72
CA ALA A 3 5.82 -7.40 -12.45
C ALA A 3 6.79 -8.19 -11.56
N ARG A 4 6.96 -7.79 -10.31
CA ARG A 4 7.82 -8.46 -9.33
C ARG A 4 7.27 -9.83 -8.89
N TYR A 5 5.94 -9.98 -8.82
CA TYR A 5 5.29 -11.27 -8.54
C TYR A 5 5.29 -12.18 -9.77
N TRP A 6 5.15 -11.62 -10.97
CA TRP A 6 5.31 -12.35 -12.23
C TRP A 6 6.73 -12.92 -12.38
N SER A 7 7.76 -12.11 -12.12
CA SER A 7 9.14 -12.59 -12.18
C SER A 7 9.42 -13.71 -11.17
N GLN A 8 8.80 -13.66 -9.99
CA GLN A 8 8.88 -14.73 -8.98
C GLN A 8 8.12 -16.00 -9.39
N ALA A 9 7.06 -15.88 -10.19
CA ALA A 9 6.37 -17.03 -10.79
C ALA A 9 7.22 -17.68 -11.87
N LEU A 10 7.82 -16.87 -12.74
CA LEU A 10 8.70 -17.37 -13.82
C LEU A 10 9.95 -18.07 -13.29
N THR A 11 10.46 -17.65 -12.13
CA THR A 11 11.59 -18.32 -11.44
C THR A 11 11.18 -19.57 -10.66
N GLY A 12 9.93 -20.02 -10.76
CA GLY A 12 9.43 -21.24 -10.09
C GLY A 12 9.29 -21.12 -8.56
N LYS A 13 9.49 -19.90 -8.01
CA LYS A 13 9.41 -19.65 -6.55
C LYS A 13 7.98 -19.64 -6.02
N LEU A 14 6.97 -19.41 -6.89
CA LEU A 14 5.56 -19.34 -6.54
C LEU A 14 4.71 -20.03 -7.60
N SER A 15 3.66 -20.73 -7.19
CA SER A 15 2.66 -21.27 -8.12
C SER A 15 1.90 -20.13 -8.80
N SER A 16 1.59 -20.26 -10.09
CA SER A 16 0.87 -19.26 -10.87
C SER A 16 -0.49 -18.88 -10.25
N SER A 17 -1.20 -19.85 -9.66
CA SER A 17 -2.47 -19.63 -8.96
C SER A 17 -2.33 -18.76 -7.71
N VAL A 18 -1.25 -18.93 -6.94
CA VAL A 18 -0.95 -18.12 -5.76
C VAL A 18 -0.64 -16.70 -6.17
N VAL A 19 0.09 -16.49 -7.27
CA VAL A 19 0.39 -15.16 -7.80
C VAL A 19 -0.88 -14.42 -8.22
N GLY A 20 -1.79 -15.09 -8.92
CA GLY A 20 -3.08 -14.51 -9.31
C GLY A 20 -3.89 -14.00 -8.11
N LEU A 21 -4.00 -14.81 -7.04
CA LEU A 21 -4.68 -14.43 -5.81
C LEU A 21 -4.00 -13.26 -5.09
N LEU A 22 -2.66 -13.23 -5.04
CA LEU A 22 -1.92 -12.12 -4.45
C LEU A 22 -2.16 -10.80 -5.19
N ILE A 23 -2.23 -10.86 -6.53
CA ILE A 23 -2.56 -9.70 -7.37
C ILE A 23 -4.00 -9.25 -7.09
N LEU A 24 -4.96 -10.17 -7.03
CA LEU A 24 -6.37 -9.85 -6.74
C LEU A 24 -6.52 -9.10 -5.41
N TYR A 25 -5.92 -9.61 -4.32
CA TYR A 25 -5.97 -8.91 -3.04
C TYR A 25 -5.30 -7.54 -3.08
N ARG A 26 -4.23 -7.39 -3.84
CA ARG A 26 -3.58 -6.09 -4.06
C ARG A 26 -4.46 -5.12 -4.85
N CYS A 27 -5.20 -5.60 -5.84
CA CYS A 27 -6.17 -4.79 -6.57
C CYS A 27 -7.27 -4.28 -5.63
N VAL A 28 -7.83 -5.13 -4.77
CA VAL A 28 -8.84 -4.71 -3.78
C VAL A 28 -8.29 -3.62 -2.85
N ILE A 29 -7.06 -3.79 -2.36
CA ILE A 29 -6.40 -2.77 -1.52
C ILE A 29 -6.17 -1.46 -2.28
N ALA A 30 -5.82 -1.54 -3.57
CA ALA A 30 -5.58 -0.36 -4.39
C ALA A 30 -6.86 0.41 -4.73
N LEU A 31 -8.03 -0.27 -4.81
CA LEU A 31 -9.32 0.37 -5.09
C LEU A 31 -9.68 1.45 -4.08
N GLU A 32 -9.29 1.30 -2.82
CA GLU A 32 -9.50 2.32 -1.78
C GLU A 32 -8.90 3.68 -2.16
N LEU A 33 -7.77 3.68 -2.88
CA LEU A 33 -7.12 4.90 -3.36
C LEU A 33 -7.57 5.29 -4.76
N LEU A 34 -7.78 4.30 -5.64
CA LEU A 34 -8.12 4.55 -7.03
C LEU A 34 -9.50 5.19 -7.18
N LEU A 35 -10.49 4.78 -6.37
CA LEU A 35 -11.85 5.34 -6.44
C LEU A 35 -11.89 6.84 -6.12
N PRO A 36 -11.30 7.35 -5.03
CA PRO A 36 -11.25 8.79 -4.77
C PRO A 36 -10.57 9.58 -5.88
N VAL A 37 -9.43 9.11 -6.39
CA VAL A 37 -8.69 9.84 -7.44
C VAL A 37 -9.44 9.85 -8.76
N THR A 38 -10.04 8.73 -9.15
CA THR A 38 -10.82 8.67 -10.40
C THR A 38 -12.06 9.54 -10.32
N LEU A 39 -12.80 9.53 -9.21
CA LEU A 39 -13.93 10.43 -8.98
C LEU A 39 -13.48 11.89 -9.10
N TYR A 40 -12.44 12.28 -8.37
CA TYR A 40 -11.94 13.64 -8.34
C TYR A 40 -11.52 14.14 -9.72
N LEU A 41 -10.68 13.36 -10.41
CA LEU A 41 -10.21 13.74 -11.75
C LEU A 41 -11.33 13.76 -12.80
N SER A 42 -12.30 12.84 -12.70
CA SER A 42 -13.48 12.81 -13.56
C SER A 42 -14.35 14.05 -13.35
N VAL A 43 -14.58 14.46 -12.12
CA VAL A 43 -15.35 15.67 -11.79
C VAL A 43 -14.65 16.90 -12.36
N VAL A 44 -13.33 17.04 -12.15
CA VAL A 44 -12.56 18.16 -12.70
C VAL A 44 -12.61 18.15 -14.23
N HIS A 45 -12.40 16.99 -14.85
CA HIS A 45 -12.39 16.85 -16.31
C HIS A 45 -13.74 17.21 -16.94
N ILE A 46 -14.84 16.64 -16.43
CA ILE A 46 -16.18 16.87 -16.97
C ILE A 46 -16.59 18.31 -16.73
N THR A 47 -16.40 18.86 -15.54
CA THR A 47 -16.74 20.25 -15.24
C THR A 47 -15.94 21.22 -16.11
N SER A 48 -14.64 20.97 -16.30
CA SER A 48 -13.80 21.77 -17.18
C SER A 48 -14.25 21.68 -18.65
N ARG A 49 -14.70 20.52 -19.10
CA ARG A 49 -15.23 20.32 -20.44
C ARG A 49 -16.52 21.15 -20.64
N LEU A 50 -17.46 21.06 -19.70
CA LEU A 50 -18.72 21.83 -19.76
C LEU A 50 -18.47 23.34 -19.80
N ILE A 51 -17.46 23.84 -19.08
CA ILE A 51 -17.05 25.24 -19.10
C ILE A 51 -16.50 25.61 -20.51
N ARG A 52 -15.61 24.81 -21.07
CA ARG A 52 -14.98 25.09 -22.37
C ARG A 52 -15.97 25.01 -23.54
N GLN A 53 -16.93 24.09 -23.46
CA GLN A 53 -17.97 23.94 -24.49
C GLN A 53 -19.12 24.95 -24.33
N MET A 54 -19.01 25.89 -23.38
CA MET A 54 -20.07 26.87 -23.04
C MET A 54 -21.40 26.25 -22.62
N GLU A 55 -21.46 24.92 -22.46
CA GLU A 55 -22.68 24.22 -22.01
C GLU A 55 -23.12 24.71 -20.63
N LEU A 56 -22.17 24.98 -19.75
CA LEU A 56 -22.46 25.50 -18.40
C LEU A 56 -23.09 26.90 -18.46
N THR A 57 -22.64 27.74 -19.39
CA THR A 57 -23.20 29.07 -19.62
C THR A 57 -24.64 28.97 -20.15
N ALA A 58 -24.89 28.05 -21.09
CA ALA A 58 -26.24 27.78 -21.60
C ALA A 58 -27.17 27.26 -20.48
N MET A 59 -26.69 26.36 -19.62
CA MET A 59 -27.45 25.86 -18.45
C MET A 59 -27.83 27.00 -17.51
N PHE A 60 -26.90 27.92 -17.26
CA PHE A 60 -27.17 29.09 -16.38
C PHE A 60 -28.19 30.05 -17.00
N SER A 61 -28.14 30.26 -18.30
CA SER A 61 -29.13 31.05 -19.01
C SER A 61 -30.53 30.42 -18.97
N CYS A 62 -30.63 29.09 -18.88
CA CYS A 62 -31.89 28.36 -18.69
C CYS A 62 -32.31 28.30 -17.20
N GLY A 63 -31.67 29.05 -16.29
CA GLY A 63 -32.05 29.10 -14.87
C GLY A 63 -31.51 27.95 -14.02
N ILE A 64 -30.60 27.11 -14.55
CA ILE A 64 -29.96 26.04 -13.80
C ILE A 64 -28.75 26.64 -13.04
N GLY A 65 -28.97 27.03 -11.79
CA GLY A 65 -27.90 27.61 -10.97
C GLY A 65 -26.80 26.62 -10.59
N PRO A 66 -25.60 27.13 -10.23
CA PRO A 66 -24.42 26.31 -9.89
C PRO A 66 -24.67 25.36 -8.71
N GLY A 67 -25.56 25.71 -7.79
CA GLY A 67 -25.94 24.85 -6.66
C GLY A 67 -26.59 23.52 -7.07
N ARG A 68 -27.24 23.44 -8.25
CA ARG A 68 -27.80 22.18 -8.77
C ARG A 68 -26.68 21.23 -9.21
N ILE A 69 -25.64 21.78 -9.86
CA ILE A 69 -24.48 21.01 -10.27
C ILE A 69 -23.71 20.49 -9.05
N ILE A 70 -23.48 21.35 -8.06
CA ILE A 70 -22.81 20.98 -6.81
C ILE A 70 -23.58 19.86 -6.10
N ARG A 71 -24.92 19.94 -6.04
CA ARG A 71 -25.76 18.88 -5.44
C ARG A 71 -25.69 17.56 -6.20
N ALA A 72 -25.66 17.59 -7.52
CA ALA A 72 -25.51 16.38 -8.33
C ALA A 72 -24.16 15.71 -8.09
N VAL A 73 -23.06 16.50 -8.08
CA VAL A 73 -21.71 15.99 -7.78
C VAL A 73 -21.62 15.51 -6.33
N ALA A 74 -22.23 16.23 -5.37
CA ALA A 74 -22.25 15.82 -3.96
C ALA A 74 -22.97 14.47 -3.77
N GLY A 75 -24.09 14.24 -4.48
CA GLY A 75 -24.78 12.96 -4.46
C GLY A 75 -23.92 11.81 -4.99
N LEU A 76 -23.24 12.01 -6.13
CA LEU A 76 -22.30 11.04 -6.68
C LEU A 76 -21.11 10.82 -5.73
N ALA A 77 -20.53 11.90 -5.21
CA ALA A 77 -19.40 11.84 -4.28
C ALA A 77 -19.76 11.14 -2.98
N LEU A 78 -20.98 11.33 -2.48
CA LEU A 78 -21.50 10.62 -1.30
C LEU A 78 -21.63 9.12 -1.56
N LEU A 79 -22.17 8.72 -2.71
CA LEU A 79 -22.29 7.32 -3.09
C LEU A 79 -20.90 6.64 -3.16
N VAL A 80 -19.94 7.27 -3.83
CA VAL A 80 -18.56 6.75 -3.92
C VAL A 80 -17.87 6.78 -2.55
N SER A 81 -18.13 7.80 -1.72
CA SER A 81 -17.62 7.89 -0.34
C SER A 81 -18.11 6.72 0.53
N ILE A 82 -19.38 6.35 0.43
CA ILE A 82 -19.94 5.19 1.13
C ILE A 82 -19.23 3.90 0.64
N LEU A 83 -19.06 3.75 -0.67
CA LEU A 83 -18.36 2.60 -1.24
C LEU A 83 -16.92 2.51 -0.74
N VAL A 84 -16.19 3.63 -0.74
CA VAL A 84 -14.82 3.71 -0.18
C VAL A 84 -14.83 3.41 1.31
N GLY A 85 -15.84 3.84 2.06
CA GLY A 85 -16.03 3.51 3.46
C GLY A 85 -16.14 1.99 3.68
N VAL A 86 -17.01 1.32 2.93
CA VAL A 86 -17.14 -0.15 2.99
C VAL A 86 -15.82 -0.83 2.65
N LEU A 87 -15.13 -0.36 1.62
CA LEU A 87 -13.80 -0.89 1.26
C LEU A 87 -12.78 -0.69 2.38
N SER A 88 -12.71 0.50 2.98
CA SER A 88 -11.75 0.85 4.02
C SER A 88 -11.98 0.10 5.33
N PHE A 89 -13.26 -0.04 5.76
CA PHE A 89 -13.59 -0.66 7.04
C PHE A 89 -13.62 -2.19 7.00
N TYR A 90 -14.04 -2.80 5.87
CA TYR A 90 -14.26 -4.24 5.75
C TYR A 90 -13.34 -4.91 4.74
N ALA A 91 -13.35 -4.48 3.48
CA ALA A 91 -12.64 -5.20 2.43
C ALA A 91 -11.11 -5.13 2.60
N ARG A 92 -10.59 -3.97 2.99
CA ARG A 92 -9.14 -3.76 3.17
C ARG A 92 -8.53 -4.64 4.26
N PRO A 93 -9.03 -4.69 5.53
CA PRO A 93 -8.43 -5.56 6.54
C PRO A 93 -8.52 -7.03 6.16
N VAL A 94 -9.63 -7.49 5.57
CA VAL A 94 -9.78 -8.86 5.10
C VAL A 94 -8.79 -9.18 3.98
N ALA A 95 -8.66 -8.29 2.99
CA ALA A 95 -7.70 -8.45 1.90
C ALA A 95 -6.25 -8.51 2.42
N TRP A 96 -5.88 -7.70 3.42
CA TRP A 96 -4.57 -7.76 4.04
C TRP A 96 -4.34 -9.06 4.82
N GLN A 97 -5.34 -9.56 5.57
CA GLN A 97 -5.26 -10.84 6.27
C GLN A 97 -4.96 -11.99 5.31
N TRP A 98 -5.76 -12.13 4.27
CA TRP A 98 -5.59 -13.17 3.27
C TRP A 98 -4.29 -13.01 2.47
N PHE A 99 -3.93 -11.79 2.12
CA PHE A 99 -2.66 -11.49 1.46
C PHE A 99 -1.46 -11.95 2.28
N TYR A 100 -1.43 -11.62 3.60
CA TYR A 100 -0.33 -12.06 4.46
C TYR A 100 -0.37 -13.56 4.75
N ALA A 101 -1.54 -14.14 4.97
CA ALA A 101 -1.69 -15.58 5.15
C ALA A 101 -1.17 -16.35 3.91
N LEU A 102 -1.54 -15.92 2.71
CA LEU A 102 -1.10 -16.53 1.48
C LEU A 102 0.40 -16.32 1.22
N LYS A 103 0.89 -15.12 1.46
CA LYS A 103 2.32 -14.77 1.36
C LYS A 103 3.17 -15.59 2.33
N ASN A 104 2.67 -15.80 3.55
CA ASN A 104 3.38 -16.62 4.55
C ASN A 104 3.34 -18.10 4.19
N ARG A 105 2.19 -18.65 3.78
CA ARG A 105 2.11 -20.03 3.29
C ARG A 105 3.05 -20.27 2.10
N ALA A 106 3.10 -19.33 1.16
CA ALA A 106 4.00 -19.43 0.02
C ALA A 106 5.48 -19.33 0.39
N LYS A 107 5.82 -18.59 1.47
CA LYS A 107 7.19 -18.48 1.98
C LYS A 107 7.57 -19.61 2.94
N SER A 108 6.64 -20.15 3.73
CA SER A 108 6.87 -21.30 4.60
C SER A 108 6.97 -22.61 3.83
N SER A 109 6.52 -22.65 2.59
CA SER A 109 6.72 -23.76 1.68
C SER A 109 8.10 -23.76 1.00
N PHE A 110 9.14 -23.18 1.68
CA PHE A 110 10.51 -23.39 1.21
C PHE A 110 10.82 -24.89 1.24
N ASP A 111 10.93 -25.46 0.07
CA ASP A 111 11.19 -26.85 -0.13
C ASP A 111 12.55 -26.99 -0.78
N LEU A 112 13.49 -27.57 -0.05
CA LEU A 112 14.83 -27.86 -0.55
C LEU A 112 14.79 -28.63 -1.89
N SER A 113 13.77 -29.47 -2.08
CA SER A 113 13.61 -30.26 -3.29
C SER A 113 13.27 -29.45 -4.54
N ARG A 114 12.78 -28.21 -4.38
CA ARG A 114 12.45 -27.28 -5.48
C ARG A 114 13.60 -26.37 -5.88
N MET A 115 14.71 -26.41 -5.15
CA MET A 115 15.90 -25.66 -5.53
C MET A 115 16.54 -26.28 -6.77
N ASN A 116 16.99 -25.42 -7.67
CA ASN A 116 17.87 -25.85 -8.77
C ASN A 116 19.31 -25.92 -8.26
N SER A 117 20.01 -26.99 -8.61
CA SER A 117 21.42 -27.17 -8.27
C SER A 117 22.26 -26.01 -8.84
N GLY A 118 23.26 -25.56 -8.09
CA GLY A 118 24.19 -24.51 -8.53
C GLY A 118 23.62 -23.08 -8.57
N THR A 119 22.45 -22.84 -7.96
CA THR A 119 21.80 -21.53 -8.00
C THR A 119 21.73 -20.91 -6.62
N PHE A 120 22.02 -19.60 -6.52
CA PHE A 120 21.82 -18.83 -5.30
C PHE A 120 20.36 -18.43 -5.13
N TYR A 121 19.83 -18.76 -3.97
CA TYR A 121 18.46 -18.37 -3.58
C TYR A 121 18.51 -17.31 -2.49
N GLU A 122 18.05 -16.14 -2.83
CA GLU A 122 17.91 -15.05 -1.88
C GLU A 122 16.54 -15.11 -1.21
N ILE A 123 16.53 -15.19 0.12
CA ILE A 123 15.34 -15.28 0.96
C ILE A 123 15.33 -14.08 1.93
N TRP A 124 14.13 -13.58 2.27
CA TRP A 124 13.94 -12.48 3.24
C TRP A 124 14.54 -11.14 2.79
N ASP A 125 14.30 -10.78 1.53
CA ASP A 125 14.73 -9.50 0.96
C ASP A 125 16.25 -9.26 1.12
N GLY A 126 17.08 -10.28 0.84
CA GLY A 126 18.54 -10.22 0.88
C GLY A 126 19.18 -10.54 2.23
N LYS A 127 18.38 -10.75 3.27
CA LYS A 127 18.93 -11.07 4.59
C LYS A 127 19.47 -12.48 4.70
N ARG A 128 18.96 -13.43 3.91
CA ARG A 128 19.48 -14.81 3.85
C ARG A 128 19.70 -15.24 2.42
N VAL A 129 20.87 -15.78 2.17
CA VAL A 129 21.26 -16.38 0.89
C VAL A 129 21.55 -17.85 1.13
N ILE A 130 20.94 -18.72 0.35
CA ILE A 130 21.15 -20.18 0.38
C ILE A 130 21.66 -20.61 -0.98
N PHE A 131 22.70 -21.42 -1.00
CA PHE A 131 23.25 -22.06 -2.19
C PHE A 131 23.41 -23.53 -1.91
N ALA A 132 23.10 -24.38 -2.90
CA ALA A 132 23.38 -25.80 -2.85
C ALA A 132 23.98 -26.23 -4.20
N GLU A 133 25.12 -26.91 -4.15
CA GLU A 133 25.80 -27.37 -5.36
C GLU A 133 24.98 -28.45 -6.07
N ARG A 134 24.46 -29.41 -5.32
CA ARG A 134 23.61 -30.49 -5.82
C ARG A 134 22.37 -30.66 -4.96
N VAL A 135 21.22 -30.84 -5.61
CA VAL A 135 19.95 -31.07 -4.93
C VAL A 135 19.32 -32.35 -5.44
N SER A 136 19.07 -33.31 -4.55
CA SER A 136 18.39 -34.54 -4.84
C SER A 136 16.90 -34.45 -4.46
N ARG A 137 16.03 -34.29 -5.46
CA ARG A 137 14.58 -34.17 -5.27
C ARG A 137 13.95 -35.39 -4.62
N LYS A 138 14.45 -36.61 -4.95
CA LYS A 138 13.92 -37.87 -4.41
C LYS A 138 14.24 -38.10 -2.93
N LYS A 139 15.34 -37.56 -2.43
CA LYS A 139 15.85 -37.75 -1.05
C LYS A 139 15.67 -36.54 -0.14
N ASN A 140 15.08 -35.45 -0.61
CA ASN A 140 15.00 -34.16 0.11
C ASN A 140 16.35 -33.76 0.72
N LYS A 141 17.44 -34.01 -0.02
CA LYS A 141 18.82 -33.81 0.39
C LYS A 141 19.52 -32.83 -0.56
N ALA A 142 20.27 -31.91 0.01
CA ALA A 142 21.16 -31.02 -0.70
C ALA A 142 22.61 -31.29 -0.27
N GLU A 143 23.57 -31.16 -1.17
CA GLU A 143 24.99 -31.38 -0.94
C GLU A 143 25.75 -30.07 -1.16
N ASN A 144 26.81 -29.85 -0.35
CA ASN A 144 27.66 -28.65 -0.34
C ASN A 144 26.80 -27.38 -0.23
N VAL A 145 26.18 -27.25 0.93
CA VAL A 145 25.22 -26.16 1.20
C VAL A 145 25.94 -25.00 1.86
N PHE A 146 25.73 -23.82 1.32
CA PHE A 146 26.17 -22.55 1.87
C PHE A 146 24.96 -21.73 2.29
N ILE A 147 24.95 -21.23 3.52
CA ILE A 147 23.90 -20.36 4.04
C ILE A 147 24.56 -19.13 4.65
N ARG A 148 24.20 -17.94 4.16
CA ARG A 148 24.57 -16.67 4.76
C ARG A 148 23.34 -15.99 5.32
N THR A 149 23.36 -15.63 6.61
CA THR A 149 22.30 -14.87 7.26
C THR A 149 22.86 -13.56 7.77
N LYS A 150 22.27 -12.43 7.35
CA LYS A 150 22.66 -11.10 7.81
C LYS A 150 21.69 -10.66 8.90
N GLY A 151 22.18 -10.60 10.16
CA GLY A 151 21.48 -10.00 11.31
C GLY A 151 21.61 -8.47 11.33
N GLN A 152 21.19 -7.84 12.42
CA GLN A 152 21.38 -6.39 12.62
C GLN A 152 22.86 -6.07 12.88
N ASP A 153 23.51 -6.83 13.76
CA ASP A 153 24.90 -6.60 14.19
C ASP A 153 25.84 -7.76 13.88
N THR A 154 25.34 -8.91 13.50
CA THR A 154 26.13 -10.10 13.19
C THR A 154 25.82 -10.61 11.78
N THR A 155 26.83 -11.25 11.15
CA THR A 155 26.67 -11.99 9.90
C THR A 155 27.08 -13.43 10.18
N GLN A 156 26.14 -14.34 10.01
CA GLN A 156 26.33 -15.78 10.18
C GLN A 156 26.52 -16.43 8.82
N VAL A 157 27.55 -17.24 8.68
CA VAL A 157 27.86 -18.00 7.48
C VAL A 157 28.03 -19.47 7.85
N ILE A 158 27.27 -20.34 7.22
CA ILE A 158 27.30 -21.77 7.48
C ILE A 158 27.65 -22.49 6.19
N PHE A 159 28.67 -23.38 6.29
CA PHE A 159 29.02 -24.37 5.28
C PHE A 159 28.67 -25.74 5.82
N ALA A 160 27.90 -26.54 5.09
CA ALA A 160 27.59 -27.91 5.46
C ALA A 160 27.76 -28.86 4.28
N ARG A 161 28.30 -30.05 4.54
CA ARG A 161 28.49 -31.10 3.51
C ARG A 161 27.17 -31.59 3.01
N SER A 162 26.17 -31.72 3.89
CA SER A 162 24.80 -32.08 3.49
C SER A 162 23.74 -31.35 4.32
N ALA A 163 22.59 -31.12 3.68
CA ALA A 163 21.41 -30.59 4.31
C ALA A 163 20.20 -31.46 3.95
N ARG A 164 19.39 -31.81 4.93
CA ARG A 164 18.18 -32.59 4.76
C ARG A 164 16.98 -31.91 5.38
N GLN A 165 15.93 -31.75 4.62
CA GLN A 165 14.64 -31.24 5.14
C GLN A 165 13.83 -32.41 5.69
N ILE A 166 13.41 -32.34 6.98
CA ILE A 166 12.72 -33.45 7.63
C ILE A 166 11.26 -33.17 7.85
N ALA A 167 10.89 -32.01 8.36
CA ALA A 167 9.51 -31.69 8.71
C ALA A 167 9.29 -30.17 8.73
N THR A 168 8.03 -29.77 8.81
CA THR A 168 7.66 -28.39 9.12
C THR A 168 7.46 -28.28 10.64
N SER A 169 8.10 -27.28 11.28
CA SER A 169 7.89 -27.00 12.71
C SER A 169 6.44 -26.61 12.97
N ASN A 170 5.95 -26.84 14.19
CA ASN A 170 4.65 -26.34 14.65
C ASN A 170 4.51 -24.81 14.52
N ASN A 171 5.62 -24.09 14.50
CA ASN A 171 5.69 -22.65 14.22
C ASN A 171 5.72 -22.29 12.71
N GLY A 172 5.49 -23.25 11.81
CA GLY A 172 5.27 -23.01 10.38
C GLY A 172 6.51 -22.94 9.49
N GLY A 173 7.73 -23.16 10.03
CA GLY A 173 8.96 -23.19 9.23
C GLY A 173 9.49 -24.61 8.95
N PRO A 174 10.13 -24.89 7.79
CA PRO A 174 10.79 -26.16 7.55
C PRO A 174 12.01 -26.33 8.46
N ILE A 175 12.16 -27.55 9.02
CA ILE A 175 13.34 -27.95 9.78
C ILE A 175 14.35 -28.52 8.81
N VAL A 176 15.53 -27.94 8.76
CA VAL A 176 16.65 -28.44 7.98
C VAL A 176 17.73 -28.94 8.94
N ILE A 177 18.13 -30.19 8.78
CA ILE A 177 19.29 -30.74 9.46
C ILE A 177 20.50 -30.54 8.54
N LEU A 178 21.51 -29.89 9.08
CA LEU A 178 22.80 -29.69 8.47
C LEU A 178 23.77 -30.74 9.05
N GLU A 179 24.51 -31.43 8.20
CA GLU A 179 25.46 -32.47 8.59
C GLU A 179 26.86 -32.06 8.16
N ASP A 180 27.85 -32.33 9.04
CA ASP A 180 29.30 -32.07 8.84
C ASP A 180 29.56 -30.64 8.36
N GLY A 181 29.38 -29.66 9.25
CA GLY A 181 29.48 -28.27 8.86
C GLY A 181 30.33 -27.42 9.80
N ARG A 182 30.56 -26.20 9.32
CA ARG A 182 31.21 -25.10 10.05
C ARG A 182 30.31 -23.88 9.98
N GLU A 183 30.16 -23.23 11.11
CA GLU A 183 29.47 -21.97 11.26
C GLU A 183 30.47 -20.89 11.67
N PHE A 184 30.43 -19.80 10.96
CA PHE A 184 31.22 -18.60 11.20
C PHE A 184 30.24 -17.49 11.57
N GLU A 185 30.44 -16.87 12.71
CA GLU A 185 29.71 -15.67 13.09
C GLU A 185 30.68 -14.50 13.16
N PHE A 186 30.36 -13.46 12.38
CA PHE A 186 31.14 -12.23 12.30
C PHE A 186 30.35 -11.10 12.94
N SER A 187 30.88 -10.47 13.98
CA SER A 187 30.36 -9.25 14.55
C SER A 187 30.81 -8.05 13.73
N LYS A 188 29.96 -7.03 13.56
CA LYS A 188 30.35 -5.77 12.91
C LYS A 188 31.43 -5.01 13.69
N THR A 189 31.52 -5.24 14.99
CA THR A 189 32.50 -4.64 15.89
C THR A 189 33.82 -5.43 15.95
N GLY A 190 33.84 -6.65 15.40
CA GLY A 190 35.05 -7.50 15.39
C GLY A 190 35.39 -8.12 16.75
N GLU A 191 34.66 -7.86 17.80
CA GLU A 191 35.02 -8.26 19.16
C GLU A 191 34.63 -9.69 19.57
N ASN A 192 33.73 -10.35 18.81
CA ASN A 192 33.20 -11.68 19.15
C ASN A 192 33.03 -12.59 17.94
N ASP A 193 34.05 -12.69 17.09
CA ASP A 193 34.04 -13.63 15.98
C ASP A 193 34.29 -15.04 16.52
N PHE A 194 33.42 -16.00 16.19
CA PHE A 194 33.64 -17.39 16.57
C PHE A 194 33.40 -18.36 15.40
N ILE A 195 34.06 -19.51 15.50
CA ILE A 195 33.90 -20.61 14.57
C ILE A 195 33.40 -21.82 15.33
N LEU A 196 32.24 -22.31 14.94
CA LEU A 196 31.64 -23.52 15.49
C LEU A 196 31.75 -24.65 14.46
N GLN A 197 32.38 -25.75 14.80
CA GLN A 197 32.36 -26.96 13.99
C GLN A 197 31.33 -27.93 14.58
N PHE A 198 30.40 -28.42 13.76
CA PHE A 198 29.35 -29.33 14.18
C PHE A 198 29.28 -30.58 13.30
N ARG A 199 28.95 -31.73 13.89
CA ARG A 199 28.65 -32.95 13.15
C ARG A 199 27.19 -32.95 12.68
N SER A 200 26.26 -32.38 13.47
CA SER A 200 24.87 -32.20 13.11
C SER A 200 24.30 -30.96 13.77
N SER A 201 23.62 -30.12 13.02
CA SER A 201 22.92 -28.92 13.52
C SER A 201 21.51 -28.87 12.97
N LYS A 202 20.54 -28.53 13.83
CA LYS A 202 19.15 -28.31 13.44
C LYS A 202 18.91 -26.82 13.24
N MET A 203 18.57 -26.43 12.02
CA MET A 203 18.19 -25.07 11.70
C MET A 203 16.70 -25.03 11.38
N VAL A 204 15.95 -24.20 12.08
CA VAL A 204 14.57 -23.85 11.71
C VAL A 204 14.65 -22.68 10.75
N LEU A 205 14.16 -22.86 9.53
CA LEU A 205 14.01 -21.76 8.59
C LEU A 205 12.72 -21.00 8.95
N GLU A 206 12.80 -20.19 10.00
CA GLU A 206 11.65 -19.43 10.46
C GLU A 206 11.08 -18.57 9.33
N PRO A 207 9.76 -18.56 9.13
CA PRO A 207 9.14 -17.60 8.25
C PRO A 207 9.42 -16.19 8.80
N ARG A 208 9.71 -15.23 7.92
CA ARG A 208 9.90 -13.82 8.31
C ARG A 208 8.78 -13.42 9.28
N SER A 209 9.16 -12.92 10.45
CA SER A 209 8.21 -12.28 11.35
C SER A 209 7.53 -11.12 10.60
N ILE A 210 6.21 -11.13 10.58
CA ILE A 210 5.42 -10.05 9.99
C ILE A 210 5.78 -8.78 10.77
N THR A 211 6.16 -7.71 10.07
CA THR A 211 6.44 -6.42 10.74
C THR A 211 5.20 -5.91 11.46
N THR A 212 5.38 -5.15 12.53
CA THR A 212 4.27 -4.60 13.31
C THR A 212 3.29 -3.82 12.44
N GLU A 213 3.78 -3.00 11.52
CA GLU A 213 2.94 -2.29 10.54
C GLU A 213 2.10 -3.23 9.65
N GLU A 214 2.66 -4.37 9.23
CA GLU A 214 1.94 -5.35 8.43
C GLU A 214 0.81 -6.00 9.23
N LYS A 215 1.06 -6.29 10.53
CA LYS A 215 0.04 -6.84 11.43
C LYS A 215 -1.11 -5.87 11.64
N ILE A 216 -0.83 -4.59 11.88
CA ILE A 216 -1.82 -3.55 12.16
C ILE A 216 -2.79 -3.36 10.98
N LYS A 217 -2.28 -3.35 9.73
CA LYS A 217 -3.13 -3.23 8.53
C LYS A 217 -4.14 -4.39 8.38
N ALA A 218 -3.80 -5.56 8.93
CA ALA A 218 -4.64 -6.75 8.88
C ALA A 218 -5.63 -6.86 10.06
N ILE A 219 -5.52 -6.01 11.09
CA ILE A 219 -6.43 -6.04 12.24
C ILE A 219 -7.83 -5.59 11.82
N SER A 220 -8.86 -6.32 12.27
CA SER A 220 -10.25 -5.91 12.04
C SER A 220 -10.57 -4.58 12.72
N THR A 221 -11.42 -3.78 12.09
CA THR A 221 -11.74 -2.43 12.59
C THR A 221 -12.31 -2.42 14.01
N GLY A 222 -13.14 -3.43 14.37
CA GLY A 222 -13.68 -3.56 15.73
C GLY A 222 -12.60 -3.82 16.79
N LYS A 223 -11.54 -4.58 16.47
CA LYS A 223 -10.42 -4.77 17.39
C LYS A 223 -9.54 -3.52 17.48
N LEU A 224 -9.43 -2.79 16.37
CA LEU A 224 -8.62 -1.58 16.31
C LEU A 224 -9.20 -0.45 17.17
N SER A 225 -10.54 -0.36 17.29
CA SER A 225 -11.21 0.68 18.08
C SER A 225 -11.01 0.52 19.60
N HIS A 226 -10.63 -0.68 20.07
CA HIS A 226 -10.39 -0.96 21.50
C HIS A 226 -8.89 -0.94 21.85
N SER A 227 -8.02 -0.77 20.87
CA SER A 227 -6.58 -0.76 21.11
C SER A 227 -6.09 0.65 21.50
N LYS A 228 -5.06 0.71 22.35
CA LYS A 228 -4.49 1.97 22.88
C LYS A 228 -3.18 2.38 22.19
N GLY A 229 -2.73 1.62 21.20
CA GLY A 229 -1.46 1.91 20.51
C GLY A 229 -1.58 3.07 19.53
N LEU A 230 -0.56 3.93 19.46
CA LEU A 230 -0.53 5.08 18.54
C LEU A 230 -0.58 4.67 17.07
N GLU A 231 0.10 3.57 16.71
CA GLU A 231 0.09 3.02 15.35
C GLU A 231 -1.30 2.52 14.95
N GLU A 232 -2.01 1.88 15.87
CA GLU A 232 -3.36 1.34 15.70
C GLU A 232 -4.37 2.48 15.57
N LEU A 233 -4.21 3.53 16.40
CA LEU A 233 -5.01 4.75 16.31
C LEU A 233 -4.82 5.45 14.95
N ALA A 234 -3.58 5.59 14.50
CA ALA A 234 -3.27 6.19 13.20
C ALA A 234 -3.89 5.39 12.04
N GLU A 235 -3.93 4.06 12.13
CA GLU A 235 -4.60 3.20 11.14
C GLU A 235 -6.12 3.35 11.19
N LEU A 236 -6.72 3.45 12.39
CA LEU A 236 -8.16 3.68 12.54
C LEU A 236 -8.57 5.04 11.96
N GLN A 237 -7.82 6.10 12.30
CA GLN A 237 -8.04 7.43 11.75
C GLN A 237 -7.95 7.43 10.22
N TRP A 238 -6.97 6.74 9.66
CA TRP A 238 -6.85 6.57 8.20
C TRP A 238 -8.13 6.01 7.58
N ARG A 239 -8.70 4.94 8.19
CA ARG A 239 -9.92 4.30 7.67
C ARG A 239 -11.13 5.21 7.69
N VAL A 240 -11.25 6.06 8.70
CA VAL A 240 -12.34 7.06 8.81
C VAL A 240 -12.14 8.20 7.83
N ILE A 241 -10.90 8.63 7.64
CA ILE A 241 -10.57 9.80 6.83
C ILE A 241 -10.74 9.54 5.34
N MET A 242 -10.50 8.33 4.87
CA MET A 242 -10.61 7.98 3.45
C MET A 242 -11.99 8.28 2.84
N PRO A 243 -13.12 7.85 3.40
CA PRO A 243 -14.43 8.21 2.87
C PRO A 243 -14.72 9.72 2.97
N VAL A 244 -14.33 10.37 4.07
CA VAL A 244 -14.52 11.83 4.24
C VAL A 244 -13.73 12.59 3.19
N SER A 245 -12.46 12.22 2.97
CA SER A 245 -11.63 12.80 1.94
C SER A 245 -12.19 12.60 0.53
N THR A 246 -12.81 11.46 0.26
CA THR A 246 -13.44 11.18 -1.03
C THR A 246 -14.56 12.16 -1.33
N LEU A 247 -15.43 12.42 -0.36
CA LEU A 247 -16.50 13.39 -0.47
C LEU A 247 -15.96 14.80 -0.73
N LEU A 248 -14.99 15.22 0.08
CA LEU A 248 -14.40 16.56 -0.01
C LEU A 248 -13.64 16.75 -1.33
N LEU A 249 -12.88 15.74 -1.80
CA LEU A 249 -12.18 15.80 -3.08
C LEU A 249 -13.16 15.94 -4.25
N GLY A 250 -14.28 15.21 -4.24
CA GLY A 250 -15.33 15.37 -5.24
C GLY A 250 -15.85 16.81 -5.32
N LEU A 251 -16.11 17.42 -4.17
CA LEU A 251 -16.57 18.82 -4.10
C LEU A 251 -15.47 19.80 -4.51
N CYS A 252 -14.24 19.63 -3.99
CA CYS A 252 -13.08 20.45 -4.39
C CYS A 252 -12.84 20.40 -5.89
N GLY A 253 -13.10 19.26 -6.54
CA GLY A 253 -12.96 19.11 -8.00
C GLY A 253 -13.82 20.12 -8.79
N VAL A 254 -15.05 20.34 -8.35
CA VAL A 254 -15.95 21.34 -8.96
C VAL A 254 -15.39 22.76 -8.79
N GLY A 255 -15.03 23.13 -7.55
CA GLY A 255 -14.47 24.45 -7.26
C GLY A 255 -13.18 24.74 -8.02
N LEU A 256 -12.30 23.72 -8.12
CA LEU A 256 -11.04 23.83 -8.83
C LEU A 256 -11.27 24.00 -10.35
N ALA A 257 -12.21 23.25 -10.94
CA ALA A 257 -12.56 23.40 -12.35
C ALA A 257 -13.11 24.82 -12.63
N PHE A 258 -13.96 25.35 -11.77
CA PHE A 258 -14.49 26.71 -11.92
C PHE A 258 -13.37 27.78 -11.86
N ARG A 259 -12.39 27.60 -11.00
CA ARG A 259 -11.34 28.61 -10.81
C ARG A 259 -10.27 28.58 -11.90
N PHE A 260 -9.86 27.41 -12.33
CA PHE A 260 -8.68 27.23 -13.20
C PHE A 260 -9.01 26.88 -14.65
N THR A 261 -10.29 26.74 -15.02
CA THR A 261 -10.67 26.55 -16.42
C THR A 261 -11.07 27.87 -17.05
N SER A 262 -10.39 28.24 -18.14
CA SER A 262 -10.76 29.39 -18.97
C SER A 262 -11.57 28.92 -20.17
N ALA A 263 -12.64 29.63 -20.48
CA ALA A 263 -13.45 29.39 -21.68
C ALA A 263 -12.71 29.71 -22.98
N ARG A 264 -11.73 30.61 -22.93
CA ARG A 264 -10.95 31.09 -24.08
C ARG A 264 -9.55 30.47 -24.23
N GLY A 265 -9.10 29.71 -23.20
CA GLY A 265 -7.74 29.14 -23.19
C GLY A 265 -7.77 27.66 -23.49
N GLY A 266 -6.98 27.21 -24.46
CA GLY A 266 -6.93 25.84 -24.99
C GLY A 266 -6.23 24.80 -24.07
N GLY A 267 -5.92 25.11 -22.81
CA GLY A 267 -5.12 24.23 -21.96
C GLY A 267 -5.93 23.43 -20.95
N ASN A 268 -5.49 22.20 -20.62
CA ASN A 268 -6.03 21.36 -19.54
C ASN A 268 -5.43 21.72 -18.15
N ASN A 269 -5.16 23.03 -17.92
CA ASN A 269 -4.46 23.47 -16.71
C ASN A 269 -5.18 23.02 -15.42
N ALA A 270 -6.52 23.04 -15.41
CA ALA A 270 -7.29 22.57 -14.25
C ALA A 270 -7.02 21.09 -13.92
N LEU A 271 -6.85 20.23 -14.93
CA LEU A 271 -6.56 18.82 -14.73
C LEU A 271 -5.13 18.61 -14.20
N ILE A 272 -4.15 19.35 -14.72
CA ILE A 272 -2.77 19.29 -14.25
C ILE A 272 -2.69 19.74 -12.79
N ILE A 273 -3.33 20.89 -12.47
CA ILE A 273 -3.39 21.40 -11.09
C ILE A 273 -4.10 20.38 -10.18
N ALA A 274 -5.17 19.75 -10.65
CA ALA A 274 -5.88 18.73 -9.90
C ALA A 274 -4.99 17.54 -9.54
N ILE A 275 -4.19 17.04 -10.50
CA ILE A 275 -3.24 15.94 -10.23
C ILE A 275 -2.22 16.34 -9.18
N VAL A 276 -1.65 17.54 -9.30
CA VAL A 276 -0.66 18.06 -8.34
C VAL A 276 -1.26 18.19 -6.94
N VAL A 277 -2.46 18.79 -6.83
CA VAL A 277 -3.19 18.94 -5.56
C VAL A 277 -3.46 17.57 -4.93
N PHE A 278 -3.91 16.58 -5.71
CA PHE A 278 -4.13 15.24 -5.22
C PHE A 278 -2.86 14.59 -4.69
N ILE A 279 -1.75 14.69 -5.43
CA ILE A 279 -0.46 14.12 -4.99
C ILE A 279 0.00 14.76 -3.69
N ILE A 280 -0.05 16.09 -3.59
CA ILE A 280 0.33 16.83 -2.37
C ILE A 280 -0.55 16.39 -1.20
N TYR A 281 -1.87 16.38 -1.39
CA TYR A 281 -2.83 16.01 -0.36
C TYR A 281 -2.63 14.57 0.15
N TYR A 282 -2.48 13.63 -0.77
CA TYR A 282 -2.28 12.22 -0.40
C TYR A 282 -0.97 11.98 0.35
N ASN A 283 0.12 12.61 -0.10
CA ASN A 283 1.41 12.55 0.60
C ASN A 283 1.32 13.21 1.97
N PHE A 284 0.59 14.32 2.09
CA PHE A 284 0.37 15.00 3.37
C PHE A 284 -0.34 14.12 4.39
N ILE A 285 -1.45 13.45 4.00
CA ILE A 285 -2.14 12.50 4.89
C ILE A 285 -1.24 11.32 5.26
N ALA A 286 -0.48 10.78 4.31
CA ALA A 286 0.45 9.67 4.57
C ALA A 286 1.55 10.07 5.55
N LEU A 287 2.05 11.30 5.47
CA LEU A 287 3.03 11.87 6.39
C LEU A 287 2.43 12.07 7.79
N LEU A 288 1.23 12.66 7.89
CA LEU A 288 0.51 12.80 9.16
C LEU A 288 0.30 11.46 9.85
N LYS A 289 -0.13 10.43 9.08
CA LYS A 289 -0.28 9.08 9.61
C LYS A 289 1.02 8.55 10.21
N LYS A 290 2.15 8.76 9.53
CA LYS A 290 3.46 8.32 10.00
C LYS A 290 3.88 9.07 11.28
N TRP A 291 3.65 10.37 11.35
CA TRP A 291 3.98 11.19 12.52
C TRP A 291 3.12 10.83 13.75
N VAL A 292 1.83 10.56 13.56
CA VAL A 292 0.96 10.08 14.64
C VAL A 292 1.42 8.69 15.12
N ALA A 293 1.73 7.78 14.20
CA ALA A 293 2.20 6.44 14.52
C ALA A 293 3.54 6.44 15.29
N SER A 294 4.44 7.39 14.97
CA SER A 294 5.73 7.55 15.68
C SER A 294 5.64 8.36 16.98
N GLY A 295 4.46 8.91 17.33
CA GLY A 295 4.29 9.76 18.51
C GLY A 295 4.84 11.19 18.36
N MET A 296 5.34 11.57 17.18
CA MET A 296 5.81 12.93 16.91
C MET A 296 4.68 13.97 16.84
N PHE A 297 3.45 13.50 16.61
CA PHE A 297 2.29 14.36 16.47
C PHE A 297 1.17 13.88 17.40
N PRO A 298 0.41 14.81 18.03
CA PRO A 298 -0.64 14.44 18.97
C PRO A 298 -1.73 13.59 18.31
N ALA A 299 -2.29 12.66 19.09
CA ALA A 299 -3.33 11.74 18.64
C ALA A 299 -4.60 12.45 18.12
N LEU A 300 -4.92 13.62 18.69
CA LEU A 300 -5.98 14.53 18.25
C LEU A 300 -5.38 15.91 17.97
N PRO A 301 -5.62 16.53 16.81
CA PRO A 301 -6.48 16.14 15.71
C PRO A 301 -5.91 15.02 14.81
N GLY A 302 -4.63 14.64 15.02
CA GLY A 302 -4.01 13.50 14.33
C GLY A 302 -4.06 13.59 12.80
N VAL A 303 -4.38 12.47 12.16
CA VAL A 303 -4.54 12.41 10.70
C VAL A 303 -5.79 13.20 10.23
N GLY A 304 -6.73 13.51 11.13
CA GLY A 304 -7.93 14.34 10.85
C GLY A 304 -7.64 15.75 10.36
N LEU A 305 -6.42 16.27 10.58
CA LEU A 305 -5.99 17.52 9.95
C LEU A 305 -6.07 17.50 8.42
N GLY A 306 -5.88 16.36 7.80
CA GLY A 306 -5.95 16.24 6.34
C GLY A 306 -7.30 16.71 5.78
N PRO A 307 -8.43 16.09 6.16
CA PRO A 307 -9.76 16.55 5.74
C PRO A 307 -10.10 17.98 6.16
N ILE A 308 -9.63 18.44 7.33
CA ILE A 308 -9.85 19.82 7.78
C ILE A 308 -9.20 20.80 6.80
N VAL A 309 -7.94 20.60 6.48
CA VAL A 309 -7.23 21.44 5.49
C VAL A 309 -7.91 21.38 4.12
N LEU A 310 -8.30 20.18 3.68
CA LEU A 310 -9.02 20.04 2.41
C LEU A 310 -10.39 20.75 2.43
N GLY A 311 -11.11 20.70 3.54
CA GLY A 311 -12.36 21.43 3.74
C GLY A 311 -12.19 22.94 3.66
N LEU A 312 -11.13 23.47 4.27
CA LEU A 312 -10.79 24.90 4.17
C LEU A 312 -10.45 25.30 2.73
N VAL A 313 -9.71 24.46 2.01
CA VAL A 313 -9.43 24.66 0.58
C VAL A 313 -10.75 24.64 -0.23
N CYS A 314 -11.66 23.73 0.06
CA CYS A 314 -12.97 23.70 -0.57
C CYS A 314 -13.75 25.00 -0.32
N ILE A 315 -13.82 25.46 0.93
CA ILE A 315 -14.51 26.71 1.30
C ILE A 315 -13.87 27.90 0.56
N PHE A 316 -12.56 27.95 0.49
CA PHE A 316 -11.83 28.98 -0.26
C PHE A 316 -12.15 28.96 -1.75
N LEU A 317 -12.23 27.76 -2.36
CA LEU A 317 -12.59 27.59 -3.77
C LEU A 317 -14.03 28.00 -4.07
N PHE A 318 -14.94 27.91 -3.10
CA PHE A 318 -16.36 28.31 -3.24
C PHE A 318 -16.66 29.71 -2.67
N SER A 319 -15.64 30.50 -2.31
CA SER A 319 -15.84 31.83 -1.72
C SER A 319 -16.67 32.77 -2.64
N PRO A 320 -17.43 33.72 -2.07
CA PRO A 320 -18.40 34.55 -2.79
C PRO A 320 -17.82 35.42 -3.92
N GLU A 321 -16.52 35.71 -3.87
CA GLU A 321 -15.82 36.42 -4.96
C GLU A 321 -15.90 35.67 -6.30
N ILE A 322 -15.96 34.31 -6.26
CA ILE A 322 -16.13 33.47 -7.44
C ILE A 322 -17.60 33.51 -7.89
N ARG A 323 -18.57 33.61 -6.98
CA ARG A 323 -19.99 33.78 -7.35
C ARG A 323 -20.24 35.11 -8.07
N GLY A 324 -19.61 36.20 -7.63
CA GLY A 324 -19.69 37.52 -8.28
C GLY A 324 -19.10 37.55 -9.69
N ALA A 325 -17.94 36.95 -9.88
CA ALA A 325 -17.29 36.88 -11.20
C ALA A 325 -18.09 36.06 -12.23
N PHE A 326 -18.86 35.06 -11.78
CA PHE A 326 -19.74 34.29 -12.68
C PHE A 326 -21.05 35.02 -13.03
N MET A 327 -21.62 35.78 -12.09
CA MET A 327 -22.81 36.59 -12.37
C MET A 327 -22.52 37.80 -13.24
N GLN A 328 -21.36 38.45 -13.11
CA GLN A 328 -20.94 39.55 -13.99
C GLN A 328 -20.58 39.11 -15.41
N LYS A 329 -20.01 37.92 -15.59
CA LYS A 329 -19.70 37.38 -16.93
C LYS A 329 -20.95 37.00 -17.75
N GLY A 330 -22.08 36.72 -17.06
CA GLY A 330 -23.37 36.49 -17.73
C GLY A 330 -24.12 37.78 -18.12
N ARG A 331 -23.82 38.91 -17.44
CA ARG A 331 -24.43 40.20 -17.73
C ARG A 331 -23.67 41.07 -18.77
N GLY A 332 -22.45 40.72 -19.10
CA GLY A 332 -21.64 41.45 -20.08
C GLY A 332 -21.67 40.90 -21.51
N ALA A 333 -22.69 40.09 -21.83
CA ALA A 333 -22.93 39.50 -23.15
C ALA A 333 -24.29 39.94 -23.73
N GLU A 334 -24.87 41.03 -23.22
CA GLU A 334 -25.97 41.78 -23.90
C GLU A 334 -25.42 42.97 -24.66
#